data_75de4432d2985d0f281dfe16367842c1
#
_entry.id   75de4432d2985d0f281dfe16367842c1
#
_cell.length_a   1.000
_cell.length_b   1.000
_cell.length_c   1.000
_cell.angle_alpha   90.00
_cell.angle_beta   90.00
_cell.angle_gamma   90.00
#
_symmetry.space_group_name_H-M   'P 1'
#
loop_
_entity.id
_entity.type
_entity.pdbx_description
1 polymer ?
#
loop_
_entity_poly.entity_id
_entity_poly.type
_entity_poly.pdbx_seq_one_letter_code
_entity_poly.pdbx_strand_id
1 'polypeptide(L)'
;MVQEEINKTLVEHSRFGNVVRLKGGDPFIFGRGGEEIIALIENNIDYEIVPGISSCYSAAEYCGIPVTHRGVATSFHVITGHEKVGNETVNYSALAKLSGTLVFLMGLSSAENISNKLIENGKSENTPVAVISSGTTPRQKCVTGTLTNLSALAKQMT
;
A
#
# COMPACT_ATOMS: atom_id res chain seq x y z
N MET A 1 -6.38 -3.95 18.65
CA MET A 1 -7.27 -2.79 18.86
C MET A 1 -7.94 -2.51 17.52
N VAL A 2 -9.26 -2.49 17.46
CA VAL A 2 -10.01 -2.12 16.26
C VAL A 2 -10.02 -0.60 16.08
N GLN A 3 -10.35 -0.09 14.89
CA GLN A 3 -10.21 1.35 14.58
C GLN A 3 -11.08 2.24 15.47
N GLU A 4 -12.30 1.79 15.77
CA GLU A 4 -13.20 2.53 16.66
C GLU A 4 -12.63 2.71 18.07
N GLU A 5 -11.93 1.68 18.59
CA GLU A 5 -11.24 1.79 19.89
C GLU A 5 -10.07 2.78 19.83
N ILE A 6 -9.33 2.81 18.70
CA ILE A 6 -8.25 3.79 18.50
C ILE A 6 -8.83 5.20 18.51
N ASN A 7 -9.89 5.44 17.72
CA ASN A 7 -10.55 6.74 17.63
C ASN A 7 -11.04 7.21 19.00
N LYS A 8 -11.72 6.33 19.74
CA LYS A 8 -12.19 6.60 21.09
C LYS A 8 -11.03 6.96 22.04
N THR A 9 -9.94 6.18 21.99
CA THR A 9 -8.76 6.42 22.82
C THR A 9 -8.13 7.79 22.54
N LEU A 10 -8.02 8.18 21.25
CA LEU A 10 -7.52 9.49 20.86
C LEU A 10 -8.38 10.62 21.45
N VAL A 11 -9.70 10.53 21.30
CA VAL A 11 -10.66 11.52 21.83
C VAL A 11 -10.60 11.61 23.37
N GLU A 12 -10.55 10.47 24.04
CA GLU A 12 -10.51 10.45 25.51
C GLU A 12 -9.23 11.07 26.06
N HIS A 13 -8.07 10.73 25.49
CA HIS A 13 -6.78 11.18 25.98
C HIS A 13 -6.46 12.63 25.65
N SER A 14 -7.01 13.20 24.56
CA SER A 14 -6.85 14.60 24.19
C SER A 14 -7.34 15.58 25.28
N ARG A 15 -8.24 15.13 26.15
CA ARG A 15 -8.75 15.91 27.29
C ARG A 15 -7.70 16.18 28.38
N PHE A 16 -6.63 15.40 28.39
CA PHE A 16 -5.60 15.48 29.40
C PHE A 16 -4.30 16.12 28.94
N GLY A 17 -4.19 16.45 27.64
CA GLY A 17 -3.02 17.11 27.06
C GLY A 17 -2.78 16.70 25.61
N ASN A 18 -1.60 17.01 25.08
CA ASN A 18 -1.22 16.67 23.72
C ASN A 18 -1.06 15.14 23.54
N VAL A 19 -1.72 14.59 22.53
CA VAL A 19 -1.63 13.18 22.18
C VAL A 19 -0.89 13.03 20.86
N VAL A 20 0.11 12.17 20.83
CA VAL A 20 0.84 11.83 19.61
C VAL A 20 0.40 10.44 19.14
N ARG A 21 -0.23 10.37 17.95
CA ARG A 21 -0.55 9.13 17.29
C ARG A 21 0.60 8.73 16.35
N LEU A 22 1.50 7.89 16.82
CA LEU A 22 2.61 7.38 16.01
C LEU A 22 2.12 6.32 15.02
N LYS A 23 2.56 6.45 13.76
CA LYS A 23 2.21 5.53 12.66
C LYS A 23 3.49 4.98 12.01
N GLY A 24 3.40 3.82 11.38
CA GLY A 24 4.54 3.14 10.75
C GLY A 24 4.90 3.64 9.35
N GLY A 25 4.33 4.76 8.90
CA GLY A 25 4.53 5.34 7.59
C GLY A 25 3.68 6.60 7.44
N ASP A 26 3.33 6.97 6.20
CA ASP A 26 2.43 8.09 5.97
C ASP A 26 1.03 7.81 6.55
N PRO A 27 0.42 8.73 7.32
CA PRO A 27 -0.87 8.51 7.96
C PRO A 27 -2.04 8.37 6.98
N PHE A 28 -1.92 8.91 5.77
CA PHE A 28 -3.01 8.92 4.78
C PHE A 28 -2.87 7.86 3.68
N ILE A 29 -1.67 7.30 3.47
CA ILE A 29 -1.48 6.23 2.49
C ILE A 29 -1.78 4.87 3.14
N PHE A 30 -3.03 4.43 3.03
CA PHE A 30 -3.57 3.22 3.67
C PHE A 30 -3.37 3.14 5.19
N GLY A 31 -3.13 4.30 5.83
CA GLY A 31 -2.88 4.41 7.27
C GLY A 31 -4.14 4.71 8.09
N ARG A 32 -5.31 4.83 7.48
CA ARG A 32 -6.61 5.15 8.12
C ARG A 32 -6.62 6.48 8.90
N GLY A 33 -5.65 7.38 8.64
CA GLY A 33 -5.56 8.67 9.32
C GLY A 33 -6.80 9.55 9.10
N GLY A 34 -7.47 9.43 7.96
CA GLY A 34 -8.71 10.14 7.69
C GLY A 34 -9.84 9.78 8.68
N GLU A 35 -9.96 8.51 9.05
CA GLU A 35 -10.95 8.06 10.04
C GLU A 35 -10.64 8.59 11.45
N GLU A 36 -9.36 8.67 11.80
CA GLU A 36 -8.89 9.24 13.06
C GLU A 36 -9.21 10.74 13.14
N ILE A 37 -8.97 11.49 12.04
CA ILE A 37 -9.26 12.92 11.96
C ILE A 37 -10.76 13.22 12.03
N ILE A 38 -11.59 12.45 11.34
CA ILE A 38 -13.04 12.61 11.39
C ILE A 38 -13.53 12.54 12.84
N ALA A 39 -13.05 11.54 13.60
CA ALA A 39 -13.42 11.41 15.01
C ALA A 39 -12.96 12.62 15.87
N LEU A 40 -11.79 13.19 15.58
CA LEU A 40 -11.32 14.41 16.28
C LEU A 40 -12.17 15.62 15.94
N ILE A 41 -12.49 15.83 14.66
CA ILE A 41 -13.35 16.96 14.19
C ILE A 41 -14.73 16.86 14.83
N GLU A 42 -15.37 15.70 14.85
CA GLU A 42 -16.68 15.48 15.46
C GLU A 42 -16.71 15.79 16.95
N ASN A 43 -15.54 15.73 17.62
CA ASN A 43 -15.39 16.06 19.04
C ASN A 43 -14.78 17.44 19.30
N ASN A 44 -14.65 18.31 18.26
CA ASN A 44 -14.06 19.64 18.33
C ASN A 44 -12.63 19.64 18.93
N ILE A 45 -11.79 18.68 18.53
CA ILE A 45 -10.41 18.54 18.96
C ILE A 45 -9.51 19.03 17.84
N ASP A 46 -8.62 19.98 18.15
CA ASP A 46 -7.59 20.46 17.23
C ASP A 46 -6.57 19.35 16.96
N TYR A 47 -6.07 19.30 15.72
CA TYR A 47 -5.08 18.32 15.31
C TYR A 47 -4.09 18.88 14.31
N GLU A 48 -2.92 18.27 14.27
CA GLU A 48 -1.88 18.53 13.28
C GLU A 48 -1.49 17.21 12.61
N ILE A 49 -1.22 17.26 11.29
CA ILE A 49 -0.75 16.11 10.52
C ILE A 49 0.72 16.30 10.18
N VAL A 50 1.53 15.35 10.60
CA VAL A 50 2.93 15.26 10.18
C VAL A 50 3.04 14.17 9.11
N PRO A 51 3.30 14.51 7.84
CA PRO A 51 3.49 13.54 6.79
C PRO A 51 4.62 12.56 7.10
N GLY A 52 4.48 11.34 6.62
CA GLY A 52 5.48 10.29 6.78
C GLY A 52 5.92 9.68 5.44
N ILE A 53 6.93 8.83 5.51
CA ILE A 53 7.43 8.10 4.34
C ILE A 53 6.59 6.85 4.13
N SER A 54 5.97 6.74 2.94
CA SER A 54 5.16 5.58 2.59
C SER A 54 5.98 4.45 1.98
N SER A 55 5.68 3.22 2.38
CA SER A 55 6.25 2.01 1.77
C SER A 55 5.93 1.85 0.28
N CYS A 56 4.94 2.57 -0.25
CA CYS A 56 4.57 2.48 -1.66
C CYS A 56 5.69 2.93 -2.61
N TYR A 57 6.63 3.72 -2.14
CA TYR A 57 7.83 4.09 -2.90
C TYR A 57 9.12 3.74 -2.14
N SER A 58 9.18 3.92 -0.82
CA SER A 58 10.42 3.72 -0.07
C SER A 58 10.89 2.25 -0.09
N ALA A 59 9.99 1.27 -0.08
CA ALA A 59 10.38 -0.13 -0.18
C ALA A 59 11.04 -0.44 -1.53
N ALA A 60 10.53 0.12 -2.62
CA ALA A 60 11.12 -0.02 -3.96
C ALA A 60 12.49 0.68 -4.05
N GLU A 61 12.62 1.90 -3.50
CA GLU A 61 13.88 2.65 -3.47
C GLU A 61 14.99 1.89 -2.75
N TYR A 62 14.70 1.26 -1.61
CA TYR A 62 15.67 0.42 -0.89
C TYR A 62 16.10 -0.83 -1.66
N CYS A 63 15.33 -1.23 -2.68
CA CYS A 63 15.70 -2.30 -3.61
C CYS A 63 16.36 -1.76 -4.89
N GLY A 64 16.63 -0.46 -4.98
CA GLY A 64 17.17 0.18 -6.19
C GLY A 64 16.17 0.25 -7.36
N ILE A 65 14.87 0.16 -7.08
CA ILE A 65 13.80 0.16 -8.09
C ILE A 65 13.08 1.51 -8.05
N PRO A 66 13.29 2.41 -9.04
CA PRO A 66 12.55 3.66 -9.12
C PRO A 66 11.11 3.40 -9.55
N VAL A 67 10.13 3.94 -8.82
CA VAL A 67 8.70 3.83 -9.18
C VAL A 67 8.34 4.72 -10.38
N THR A 68 9.16 5.72 -10.70
CA THR A 68 9.09 6.51 -11.92
C THR A 68 10.49 6.63 -12.55
N HIS A 69 10.56 6.59 -13.89
CA HIS A 69 11.81 6.75 -14.59
C HIS A 69 11.56 7.39 -15.96
N ARG A 70 12.38 8.40 -16.34
CA ARG A 70 12.26 9.08 -17.63
C ARG A 70 12.36 8.06 -18.77
N GLY A 71 11.40 8.08 -19.69
CA GLY A 71 11.34 7.18 -20.84
C GLY A 71 10.85 5.76 -20.55
N VAL A 72 10.55 5.42 -19.29
CA VAL A 72 10.04 4.09 -18.89
C VAL A 72 8.67 4.21 -18.22
N ALA A 73 8.58 4.93 -17.12
CA ALA A 73 7.33 5.10 -16.38
C ALA A 73 7.18 6.56 -15.92
N THR A 74 6.17 7.25 -16.46
CA THR A 74 5.88 8.66 -16.15
C THR A 74 4.89 8.83 -15.01
N SER A 75 4.33 7.73 -14.52
CA SER A 75 3.39 7.69 -13.42
C SER A 75 3.57 6.42 -12.59
N PHE A 76 3.08 6.45 -11.36
CA PHE A 76 2.87 5.24 -10.57
C PHE A 76 1.51 5.29 -9.87
N HIS A 77 0.93 4.11 -9.67
CA HIS A 77 -0.42 3.96 -9.13
C HIS A 77 -0.35 3.04 -7.91
N VAL A 78 -0.88 3.51 -6.79
CA VAL A 78 -0.84 2.79 -5.52
C VAL A 78 -2.20 2.18 -5.25
N ILE A 79 -2.24 0.86 -5.08
CA ILE A 79 -3.45 0.06 -4.96
C ILE A 79 -3.34 -0.80 -3.70
N THR A 80 -4.46 -1.01 -3.00
CA THR A 80 -4.51 -2.05 -1.98
C THR A 80 -4.66 -3.42 -2.63
N GLY A 81 -3.81 -4.37 -2.27
CA GLY A 81 -3.97 -5.77 -2.65
C GLY A 81 -4.91 -6.54 -1.71
N HIS A 82 -5.38 -5.87 -0.65
CA HIS A 82 -6.31 -6.47 0.30
C HIS A 82 -7.75 -6.10 -0.09
N GLU A 83 -8.44 -7.01 -0.79
CA GLU A 83 -9.86 -6.89 -1.10
C GLU A 83 -10.67 -7.83 -0.18
N LYS A 84 -11.84 -7.37 0.25
CA LYS A 84 -12.78 -8.24 0.94
C LYS A 84 -13.44 -9.16 -0.08
N VAL A 85 -13.52 -10.45 0.22
CA VAL A 85 -14.24 -11.42 -0.62
C VAL A 85 -15.67 -10.93 -0.84
N GLY A 86 -16.10 -10.87 -2.09
CA GLY A 86 -17.44 -10.42 -2.49
C GLY A 86 -17.62 -8.89 -2.61
N ASN A 87 -16.56 -8.09 -2.41
CA ASN A 87 -16.58 -6.65 -2.63
C ASN A 87 -15.32 -6.22 -3.40
N GLU A 88 -15.23 -6.63 -4.65
CA GLU A 88 -14.12 -6.26 -5.53
C GLU A 88 -14.26 -4.81 -5.97
N THR A 89 -13.38 -3.95 -5.47
CA THR A 89 -13.38 -2.51 -5.75
C THR A 89 -12.30 -2.11 -6.76
N VAL A 90 -11.32 -2.97 -7.01
CA VAL A 90 -10.20 -2.70 -7.91
C VAL A 90 -10.61 -2.92 -9.37
N ASN A 91 -10.50 -1.88 -10.18
CA ASN A 91 -10.77 -1.97 -11.62
C ASN A 91 -9.55 -2.49 -12.39
N TYR A 92 -9.38 -3.81 -12.43
CA TYR A 92 -8.26 -4.46 -13.12
C TYR A 92 -8.23 -4.17 -14.62
N SER A 93 -9.39 -3.98 -15.26
CA SER A 93 -9.46 -3.62 -16.68
C SER A 93 -8.85 -2.25 -16.98
N ALA A 94 -9.05 -1.29 -16.08
CA ALA A 94 -8.39 0.01 -16.17
C ALA A 94 -6.88 -0.10 -15.86
N LEU A 95 -6.51 -0.80 -14.77
CA LEU A 95 -5.12 -0.96 -14.36
C LEU A 95 -4.26 -1.66 -15.41
N ALA A 96 -4.77 -2.68 -16.07
CA ALA A 96 -4.05 -3.42 -17.11
C ALA A 96 -3.62 -2.52 -18.29
N LYS A 97 -4.38 -1.47 -18.58
CA LYS A 97 -4.13 -0.54 -19.70
C LYS A 97 -3.13 0.59 -19.31
N LEU A 98 -2.83 0.75 -18.05
CA LEU A 98 -1.89 1.79 -17.60
C LEU A 98 -0.45 1.43 -17.98
N SER A 99 0.30 2.43 -18.48
CA SER A 99 1.73 2.29 -18.82
C SER A 99 2.65 2.58 -17.64
N GLY A 100 2.13 3.15 -16.55
CA GLY A 100 2.88 3.46 -15.34
C GLY A 100 3.15 2.25 -14.46
N THR A 101 3.92 2.46 -13.41
CA THR A 101 4.20 1.42 -12.40
C THR A 101 2.97 1.18 -11.53
N LEU A 102 2.58 -0.08 -11.35
CA LEU A 102 1.53 -0.48 -10.42
C LEU A 102 2.17 -0.96 -9.12
N VAL A 103 1.81 -0.35 -8.01
CA VAL A 103 2.31 -0.68 -6.67
C VAL A 103 1.16 -1.22 -5.82
N PHE A 104 1.17 -2.52 -5.57
CA PHE A 104 0.17 -3.16 -4.72
C PHE A 104 0.71 -3.28 -3.30
N LEU A 105 0.12 -2.56 -2.35
CA LEU A 105 0.41 -2.73 -0.93
C LEU A 105 -0.50 -3.79 -0.32
N MET A 106 0.01 -4.52 0.69
CA MET A 106 -0.73 -5.62 1.36
C MET A 106 -1.16 -6.73 0.40
N GLY A 107 -0.46 -6.89 -0.75
CA GLY A 107 -0.86 -7.78 -1.84
C GLY A 107 -0.24 -9.18 -1.82
N LEU A 108 0.58 -9.53 -0.82
CA LEU A 108 1.35 -10.78 -0.84
C LEU A 108 0.44 -12.02 -0.90
N SER A 109 -0.60 -12.07 -0.07
CA SER A 109 -1.57 -13.15 -0.07
C SER A 109 -2.50 -13.17 -1.30
N SER A 110 -2.60 -12.03 -2.00
CA SER A 110 -3.46 -11.86 -3.19
C SER A 110 -2.67 -11.90 -4.50
N ALA A 111 -1.37 -12.19 -4.46
CA ALA A 111 -0.48 -12.11 -5.61
C ALA A 111 -0.94 -12.93 -6.82
N GLU A 112 -1.49 -14.12 -6.59
CA GLU A 112 -2.05 -14.98 -7.64
C GLU A 112 -3.27 -14.35 -8.30
N ASN A 113 -4.21 -13.84 -7.51
CA ASN A 113 -5.40 -13.16 -8.01
C ASN A 113 -5.04 -11.89 -8.78
N ILE A 114 -4.10 -11.08 -8.26
CA ILE A 114 -3.60 -9.87 -8.92
C ILE A 114 -2.99 -10.21 -10.28
N SER A 115 -2.11 -11.22 -10.34
CA SER A 115 -1.48 -11.66 -11.57
C SER A 115 -2.52 -12.11 -12.61
N ASN A 116 -3.40 -13.03 -12.23
CA ASN A 116 -4.42 -13.58 -13.14
C ASN A 116 -5.32 -12.45 -13.67
N LYS A 117 -5.85 -11.60 -12.80
CA LYS A 117 -6.74 -10.53 -13.23
C LYS A 117 -6.07 -9.49 -14.13
N LEU A 118 -4.81 -9.15 -13.91
CA LEU A 118 -4.08 -8.26 -14.80
C LEU A 118 -3.86 -8.90 -16.18
N ILE A 119 -3.46 -10.17 -16.24
CA ILE A 119 -3.24 -10.91 -17.49
C ILE A 119 -4.55 -11.08 -18.25
N GLU A 120 -5.62 -11.53 -17.61
CA GLU A 120 -6.96 -11.68 -18.18
C GLU A 120 -7.48 -10.37 -18.80
N ASN A 121 -7.08 -9.23 -18.25
CA ASN A 121 -7.44 -7.92 -18.75
C ASN A 121 -6.41 -7.32 -19.73
N GLY A 122 -5.46 -8.12 -20.23
CA GLY A 122 -4.58 -7.77 -21.33
C GLY A 122 -3.22 -7.19 -20.93
N LYS A 123 -2.82 -7.23 -19.65
CA LYS A 123 -1.44 -6.90 -19.28
C LYS A 123 -0.51 -8.02 -19.72
N SER A 124 0.65 -7.65 -20.28
CA SER A 124 1.63 -8.63 -20.77
C SER A 124 2.11 -9.55 -19.64
N GLU A 125 2.11 -10.85 -19.87
CA GLU A 125 2.66 -11.87 -18.99
C GLU A 125 4.12 -11.63 -18.66
N ASN A 126 4.88 -11.01 -19.58
CA ASN A 126 6.29 -10.66 -19.43
C ASN A 126 6.51 -9.32 -18.70
N THR A 127 5.44 -8.65 -18.21
CA THR A 127 5.59 -7.42 -17.42
C THR A 127 6.53 -7.69 -16.25
N PRO A 128 7.64 -6.91 -16.11
CA PRO A 128 8.54 -7.07 -14.97
C PRO A 128 7.84 -6.79 -13.65
N VAL A 129 8.12 -7.62 -12.65
CA VAL A 129 7.60 -7.46 -11.30
C VAL A 129 8.70 -7.58 -10.25
N ALA A 130 8.49 -6.93 -9.11
CA ALA A 130 9.26 -7.13 -7.90
C ALA A 130 8.32 -7.43 -6.74
N VAL A 131 8.69 -8.38 -5.89
CA VAL A 131 8.02 -8.65 -4.61
C VAL A 131 8.98 -8.26 -3.50
N ILE A 132 8.50 -7.38 -2.62
CA ILE A 132 9.31 -6.84 -1.52
C ILE A 132 8.60 -7.14 -0.21
N SER A 133 9.29 -7.75 0.71
CA SER A 133 8.80 -8.05 2.06
C SER A 133 9.69 -7.38 3.09
N SER A 134 9.08 -6.93 4.20
CA SER A 134 9.78 -6.23 5.30
C SER A 134 10.65 -5.07 4.83
N GLY A 135 10.18 -4.32 3.82
CA GLY A 135 10.91 -3.22 3.20
C GLY A 135 11.45 -2.22 4.22
N THR A 136 12.65 -1.65 3.95
CA THR A 136 13.36 -0.68 4.80
C THR A 136 13.83 -1.20 6.17
N THR A 137 13.74 -2.52 6.41
CA THR A 137 14.20 -3.14 7.65
C THR A 137 15.41 -4.06 7.39
N PRO A 138 16.16 -4.45 8.43
CA PRO A 138 17.24 -5.45 8.28
C PRO A 138 16.78 -6.81 7.76
N ARG A 139 15.47 -7.08 7.78
CA ARG A 139 14.86 -8.33 7.26
C ARG A 139 14.30 -8.17 5.86
N GLN A 140 14.58 -7.05 5.18
CA GLN A 140 14.09 -6.83 3.83
C GLN A 140 14.51 -7.96 2.89
N LYS A 141 13.54 -8.47 2.15
CA LYS A 141 13.75 -9.37 1.03
C LYS A 141 13.19 -8.73 -0.24
N CYS A 142 13.87 -8.91 -1.36
CA CYS A 142 13.42 -8.43 -2.66
C CYS A 142 13.70 -9.53 -3.69
N VAL A 143 12.69 -9.91 -4.45
CA VAL A 143 12.83 -10.85 -5.59
C VAL A 143 12.16 -10.25 -6.81
N THR A 144 12.73 -10.49 -7.98
CA THR A 144 12.23 -9.98 -9.25
C THR A 144 11.87 -11.10 -10.21
N GLY A 145 11.00 -10.82 -11.14
CA GLY A 145 10.59 -11.76 -12.19
C GLY A 145 9.60 -11.13 -13.15
N THR A 146 8.66 -11.92 -13.64
CA THR A 146 7.58 -11.50 -14.54
C THR A 146 6.21 -11.70 -13.91
N LEU A 147 5.20 -11.06 -14.48
CA LEU A 147 3.82 -11.15 -13.98
C LEU A 147 3.31 -12.60 -13.93
N THR A 148 3.70 -13.45 -14.89
CA THR A 148 3.36 -14.87 -14.93
C THR A 148 3.80 -15.63 -13.68
N ASN A 149 4.97 -15.30 -13.13
CA ASN A 149 5.51 -16.03 -11.96
C ASN A 149 5.33 -15.29 -10.64
N LEU A 150 4.54 -14.21 -10.60
CA LEU A 150 4.32 -13.39 -9.41
C LEU A 150 3.85 -14.21 -8.19
N SER A 151 2.93 -15.18 -8.39
CA SER A 151 2.45 -16.06 -7.31
C SER A 151 3.58 -16.91 -6.72
N ALA A 152 4.44 -17.47 -7.58
CA ALA A 152 5.58 -18.27 -7.12
C ALA A 152 6.61 -17.42 -6.36
N LEU A 153 6.87 -16.21 -6.83
CA LEU A 153 7.74 -15.25 -6.15
C LEU A 153 7.18 -14.86 -4.78
N ALA A 154 5.88 -14.60 -4.70
CA ALA A 154 5.23 -14.23 -3.44
C ALA A 154 5.34 -15.35 -2.38
N LYS A 155 5.21 -16.61 -2.78
CA LYS A 155 5.35 -17.77 -1.88
C LYS A 155 6.76 -17.91 -1.28
N GLN A 156 7.79 -17.34 -1.93
CA GLN A 156 9.16 -17.33 -1.40
C GLN A 156 9.38 -16.27 -0.30
N MET A 157 8.39 -15.37 -0.12
CA MET A 157 8.50 -14.22 0.77
C MET A 157 7.77 -14.40 2.12
N THR A 158 7.05 -15.52 2.27
CA THR A 158 6.32 -15.90 3.51
C THR A 158 7.15 -16.73 4.51
#